data_18645c59b20ae2be3ef16a2d4fcab82a
#
_entry.id   18645c59b20ae2be3ef16a2d4fcab82a
#
_cell.length_a   1.000
_cell.length_b   1.000
_cell.length_c   1.000
_cell.angle_alpha   90.00
_cell.angle_beta   90.00
_cell.angle_gamma   90.00
#
_symmetry.space_group_name_H-M   'P 1'
#
loop_
_entity.id
_entity.type
_entity.pdbx_description
1 polymer ?
#
loop_
_entity_poly.entity_id
_entity_poly.type
_entity_poly.pdbx_seq_one_letter_code
_entity_poly.pdbx_strand_id
1 'polypeptide(L)'
;MTIDIFCDVIDNFGDAGVCWRLASIFSCEHGFPVKLYINDAETLSKITAGLDPKKLPCLVQGVEIHDWKDAETSEPSQVVIETFGCRLPIAFEHKIAAARPQPIWINLEYLSAEDWVEGCHSLPSPHPSLNVNKYYFF
;
A
#
# COMPACT_ATOMS: atom_id res chain seq x y z
N MET A 1 6.50 -10.10 -10.26
CA MET A 1 5.38 -9.62 -9.44
C MET A 1 5.64 -8.16 -9.10
N THR A 2 4.67 -7.27 -9.35
CA THR A 2 4.76 -5.84 -9.02
C THR A 2 3.80 -5.53 -7.88
N ILE A 3 4.16 -4.58 -7.00
CA ILE A 3 3.43 -4.31 -5.77
C ILE A 3 3.22 -2.80 -5.61
N ASP A 4 1.98 -2.40 -5.32
CA ASP A 4 1.63 -1.07 -4.86
C ASP A 4 1.31 -1.13 -3.36
N ILE A 5 1.90 -0.22 -2.58
CA ILE A 5 1.63 -0.06 -1.14
C ILE A 5 1.07 1.33 -0.93
N PHE A 6 -0.04 1.43 -0.21
CA PHE A 6 -0.70 2.69 0.14
C PHE A 6 -0.56 2.97 1.62
N CYS A 7 -0.02 4.13 1.95
CA CYS A 7 0.24 4.59 3.31
C CYS A 7 -0.43 5.94 3.56
N ASP A 8 -1.49 5.94 4.36
CA ASP A 8 -2.08 7.15 4.93
C ASP A 8 -1.47 7.36 6.31
N VAL A 9 -0.61 8.36 6.44
CA VAL A 9 0.10 8.65 7.69
C VAL A 9 -0.84 9.38 8.64
N ILE A 10 -1.31 8.67 9.66
CA ILE A 10 -2.17 9.18 10.74
C ILE A 10 -1.37 9.22 12.04
N ASP A 11 -0.66 8.14 12.36
CA ASP A 11 0.19 8.02 13.55
C ASP A 11 1.67 8.30 13.21
N ASN A 12 1.93 9.47 12.63
CA ASN A 12 3.29 9.95 12.36
C ASN A 12 4.24 8.84 11.84
N PHE A 13 5.21 8.46 12.67
CA PHE A 13 6.26 7.50 12.28
C PHE A 13 5.81 6.04 12.29
N GLY A 14 4.73 5.68 12.98
CA GLY A 14 4.25 4.30 13.06
C GLY A 14 3.84 3.78 11.68
N ASP A 15 2.87 4.44 11.07
CA ASP A 15 2.34 4.04 9.76
C ASP A 15 3.42 4.12 8.67
N ALA A 16 4.13 5.26 8.59
CA ALA A 16 5.21 5.44 7.63
C ALA A 16 6.33 4.40 7.79
N GLY A 17 6.71 4.07 9.04
CA GLY A 17 7.76 3.10 9.34
C GLY A 17 7.40 1.69 8.94
N VAL A 18 6.19 1.24 9.22
CA VAL A 18 5.71 -0.10 8.83
C VAL A 18 5.65 -0.21 7.31
N CYS A 19 5.05 0.78 6.63
CA CYS A 19 4.92 0.77 5.17
C CYS A 19 6.30 0.82 4.48
N TRP A 20 7.22 1.64 4.97
CA TRP A 20 8.59 1.72 4.44
C TRP A 20 9.33 0.40 4.62
N ARG A 21 9.26 -0.20 5.82
CA ARG A 21 9.89 -1.49 6.08
C ARG A 21 9.35 -2.59 5.17
N LEU A 22 8.04 -2.65 5.01
CA LEU A 22 7.39 -3.63 4.12
C LEU A 22 7.84 -3.42 2.67
N ALA A 23 7.82 -2.19 2.17
CA ALA A 23 8.28 -1.84 0.83
C ALA A 23 9.75 -2.21 0.61
N SER A 24 10.61 -1.91 1.59
CA SER A 24 12.04 -2.23 1.53
C SER A 24 12.30 -3.74 1.50
N ILE A 25 11.59 -4.53 2.31
CA ILE A 25 11.71 -5.99 2.31
C ILE A 25 11.34 -6.55 0.95
N PHE A 26 10.19 -6.17 0.39
CA PHE A 26 9.78 -6.63 -0.94
C PHE A 26 10.76 -6.24 -2.03
N SER A 27 11.29 -5.03 -1.99
CA SER A 27 12.24 -4.57 -3.00
C SER A 27 13.63 -5.17 -2.80
N CYS A 28 14.23 -5.03 -1.60
CA CYS A 28 15.63 -5.38 -1.38
C CYS A 28 15.86 -6.88 -1.18
N GLU A 29 14.95 -7.58 -0.50
CA GLU A 29 15.13 -9.01 -0.19
C GLU A 29 14.50 -9.92 -1.24
N HIS A 30 13.39 -9.49 -1.85
CA HIS A 30 12.67 -10.29 -2.83
C HIS A 30 12.80 -9.81 -4.27
N GLY A 31 13.38 -8.62 -4.49
CA GLY A 31 13.61 -8.07 -5.82
C GLY A 31 12.33 -7.69 -6.57
N PHE A 32 11.23 -7.46 -5.88
CA PHE A 32 9.99 -7.02 -6.52
C PHE A 32 10.01 -5.51 -6.79
N PRO A 33 9.59 -5.05 -7.98
CA PRO A 33 9.28 -3.65 -8.19
C PRO A 33 8.15 -3.20 -7.26
N VAL A 34 8.41 -2.19 -6.44
CA VAL A 34 7.47 -1.67 -5.45
C VAL A 34 7.24 -0.18 -5.67
N LYS A 35 5.97 0.24 -5.69
CA LYS A 35 5.56 1.64 -5.57
C LYS A 35 4.94 1.87 -4.20
N LEU A 36 5.40 2.90 -3.52
CA LEU A 36 4.84 3.34 -2.25
C LEU A 36 4.14 4.69 -2.45
N TYR A 37 2.82 4.69 -2.37
CA TYR A 37 2.00 5.91 -2.40
C TYR A 37 1.80 6.40 -0.97
N ILE A 38 2.19 7.65 -0.69
CA ILE A 38 2.14 8.20 0.65
C ILE A 38 1.61 9.64 0.64
N ASN A 39 0.78 9.98 1.63
CA ASN A 39 0.20 11.33 1.77
C ASN A 39 1.14 12.29 2.50
N ASP A 40 2.06 11.81 3.33
CA ASP A 40 3.02 12.61 4.10
C ASP A 40 4.46 12.10 3.90
N ALA A 41 5.05 12.48 2.75
CA ALA A 41 6.44 12.17 2.44
C ALA A 41 7.45 12.92 3.34
N GLU A 42 7.05 14.02 3.97
CA GLU A 42 7.87 14.74 4.94
C GLU A 42 8.18 13.87 6.16
N THR A 43 7.15 13.23 6.71
CA THR A 43 7.32 12.28 7.82
C THR A 43 8.20 11.11 7.41
N LEU A 44 7.97 10.53 6.22
CA LEU A 44 8.80 9.44 5.71
C LEU A 44 10.27 9.86 5.53
N SER A 45 10.54 11.08 5.08
CA SER A 45 11.92 11.58 4.86
C SER A 45 12.77 11.64 6.12
N LYS A 46 12.13 11.74 7.29
CA LYS A 46 12.82 11.78 8.59
C LYS A 46 13.37 10.41 9.02
N ILE A 47 12.83 9.34 8.46
CA ILE A 47 13.22 7.96 8.76
C ILE A 47 13.86 7.24 7.56
N THR A 48 13.88 7.87 6.39
CA THR A 48 14.37 7.29 5.14
C THR A 48 15.48 8.15 4.55
N ALA A 49 16.70 7.68 4.64
CA ALA A 49 17.85 8.39 4.08
C ALA A 49 17.76 8.47 2.54
N GLY A 50 18.02 9.67 2.00
CA GLY A 50 18.03 9.92 0.56
C GLY A 50 16.67 10.30 -0.05
N LEU A 51 15.60 10.35 0.75
CA LEU A 51 14.30 10.84 0.29
C LEU A 51 14.24 12.38 0.37
N ASP A 52 14.02 13.03 -0.77
CA ASP A 52 13.62 14.44 -0.85
C ASP A 52 12.10 14.52 -1.08
N PRO A 53 11.31 14.91 -0.07
CA PRO A 53 9.85 14.91 -0.16
C PRO A 53 9.28 15.90 -1.19
N LYS A 54 10.12 16.82 -1.68
CA LYS A 54 9.73 17.80 -2.71
C LYS A 54 9.96 17.33 -4.15
N LYS A 55 10.58 16.16 -4.30
CA LYS A 55 10.95 15.60 -5.62
C LYS A 55 10.33 14.24 -5.86
N LEU A 56 9.02 14.14 -5.67
CA LEU A 56 8.27 12.93 -6.00
C LEU A 56 7.76 12.98 -7.47
N PRO A 57 7.67 11.83 -8.13
CA PRO A 57 8.12 10.51 -7.67
C PRO A 57 9.65 10.39 -7.66
N CYS A 58 10.17 9.56 -6.74
CA CYS A 58 11.61 9.30 -6.68
C CYS A 58 11.92 7.85 -6.29
N LEU A 59 13.08 7.37 -6.67
CA LEU A 59 13.56 6.02 -6.36
C LEU A 59 14.51 6.06 -5.16
N VAL A 60 14.16 5.37 -4.08
CA VAL A 60 15.00 5.25 -2.88
C VAL A 60 15.12 3.78 -2.49
N GLN A 61 16.33 3.25 -2.44
CA GLN A 61 16.61 1.84 -2.08
C GLN A 61 15.76 0.82 -2.86
N GLY A 62 15.54 1.09 -4.17
CA GLY A 62 14.75 0.22 -5.04
C GLY A 62 13.23 0.38 -4.93
N VAL A 63 12.74 1.22 -4.02
CA VAL A 63 11.32 1.55 -3.87
C VAL A 63 11.03 2.86 -4.60
N GLU A 64 10.02 2.86 -5.47
CA GLU A 64 9.53 4.05 -6.15
C GLU A 64 8.49 4.75 -5.27
N ILE A 65 8.83 5.91 -4.72
CA ILE A 65 7.97 6.66 -3.79
C ILE A 65 7.19 7.72 -4.56
N HIS A 66 5.88 7.71 -4.39
CA HIS A 66 4.92 8.59 -5.05
C HIS A 66 4.12 9.41 -4.05
N ASP A 67 3.67 10.60 -4.48
CA ASP A 67 2.59 11.29 -3.79
C ASP A 67 1.29 10.46 -3.90
N TRP A 68 0.46 10.51 -2.87
CA TRP A 68 -0.84 9.84 -2.84
C TRP A 68 -1.71 10.13 -4.06
N LYS A 69 -1.67 11.36 -4.55
CA LYS A 69 -2.46 11.82 -5.70
C LYS A 69 -2.06 11.16 -7.02
N ASP A 70 -0.82 10.71 -7.13
CA ASP A 70 -0.34 10.07 -8.36
C ASP A 70 -1.10 8.76 -8.65
N ALA A 71 -1.70 8.15 -7.63
CA ALA A 71 -2.52 6.96 -7.77
C ALA A 71 -3.74 7.19 -8.68
N GLU A 72 -4.32 8.39 -8.71
CA GLU A 72 -5.49 8.68 -9.52
C GLU A 72 -5.23 8.44 -11.03
N THR A 73 -4.00 8.65 -11.47
CA THR A 73 -3.60 8.48 -12.88
C THR A 73 -2.80 7.21 -13.14
N SER A 74 -2.32 6.54 -12.09
CA SER A 74 -1.52 5.31 -12.20
C SER A 74 -2.38 4.09 -12.49
N GLU A 75 -1.77 3.07 -13.13
CA GLU A 75 -2.37 1.75 -13.27
C GLU A 75 -1.97 0.86 -12.10
N PRO A 76 -2.89 0.00 -11.60
CA PRO A 76 -2.60 -0.86 -10.46
C PRO A 76 -1.59 -1.95 -10.80
N SER A 77 -0.71 -2.23 -9.87
CA SER A 77 0.20 -3.36 -9.89
C SER A 77 -0.52 -4.70 -9.69
N GLN A 78 0.19 -5.82 -9.82
CA GLN A 78 -0.40 -7.16 -9.65
C GLN A 78 -0.90 -7.42 -8.23
N VAL A 79 -0.26 -6.79 -7.25
CA VAL A 79 -0.69 -6.81 -5.84
C VAL A 79 -0.84 -5.37 -5.37
N VAL A 80 -1.95 -5.07 -4.75
CA VAL A 80 -2.25 -3.77 -4.13
C VAL A 80 -2.46 -3.98 -2.65
N ILE A 81 -1.66 -3.31 -1.84
CA ILE A 81 -1.73 -3.37 -0.38
C ILE A 81 -2.16 -1.99 0.13
N GLU A 82 -3.37 -1.90 0.66
CA GLU A 82 -3.75 -0.78 1.53
C GLU A 82 -3.37 -1.12 2.96
N THR A 83 -2.87 -0.14 3.70
CA THR A 83 -2.47 -0.35 5.09
C THR A 83 -3.44 0.34 6.03
N PHE A 84 -3.83 -0.38 7.08
CA PHE A 84 -4.61 0.14 8.20
C PHE A 84 -5.95 0.77 7.80
N GLY A 85 -6.58 0.22 6.75
CA GLY A 85 -7.87 0.71 6.25
C GLY A 85 -7.82 2.11 5.65
N CYS A 86 -6.70 2.49 5.02
CA CYS A 86 -6.44 3.84 4.52
C CYS A 86 -7.36 4.33 3.39
N ARG A 87 -8.25 3.49 2.87
CA ARG A 87 -9.19 3.80 1.79
C ARG A 87 -8.52 4.41 0.55
N LEU A 88 -8.36 3.59 -0.47
CA LEU A 88 -7.76 4.01 -1.74
C LEU A 88 -8.57 5.11 -2.44
N PRO A 89 -7.94 5.91 -3.32
CA PRO A 89 -8.69 6.80 -4.20
C PRO A 89 -9.74 6.02 -5.01
N ILE A 90 -10.97 6.50 -5.07
CA ILE A 90 -12.10 5.82 -5.76
C ILE A 90 -11.74 5.50 -7.22
N ALA A 91 -11.05 6.40 -7.91
CA ALA A 91 -10.60 6.17 -9.28
C ALA A 91 -9.66 4.96 -9.38
N PHE A 92 -8.79 4.74 -8.37
CA PHE A 92 -7.89 3.60 -8.34
C PHE A 92 -8.61 2.29 -8.02
N GLU A 93 -9.60 2.30 -7.12
CA GLU A 93 -10.45 1.14 -6.84
C GLU A 93 -11.20 0.66 -8.10
N HIS A 94 -11.73 1.60 -8.89
CA HIS A 94 -12.35 1.28 -10.17
C HIS A 94 -11.37 0.64 -11.16
N LYS A 95 -10.12 1.10 -11.20
CA LYS A 95 -9.07 0.49 -12.02
C LYS A 95 -8.73 -0.93 -11.57
N ILE A 96 -8.63 -1.19 -10.27
CA ILE A 96 -8.45 -2.54 -9.72
C ILE A 96 -9.57 -3.47 -10.21
N ALA A 97 -10.82 -3.04 -10.11
CA ALA A 97 -11.96 -3.84 -10.51
C ALA A 97 -12.02 -4.09 -12.03
N ALA A 98 -11.55 -3.14 -12.84
CA ALA A 98 -11.54 -3.22 -14.30
C ALA A 98 -10.35 -3.98 -14.88
N ALA A 99 -9.23 -4.06 -14.15
CA ALA A 99 -7.99 -4.66 -14.64
C ALA A 99 -8.14 -6.16 -14.96
N ARG A 100 -7.40 -6.61 -15.99
CA ARG A 100 -7.34 -8.03 -16.39
C ARG A 100 -5.89 -8.42 -16.72
N PRO A 101 -5.28 -9.35 -15.97
CA PRO A 101 -5.82 -10.03 -14.78
C PRO A 101 -6.11 -9.04 -13.65
N GLN A 102 -7.11 -9.37 -12.82
CA GLN A 102 -7.48 -8.54 -11.68
C GLN A 102 -6.38 -8.62 -10.61
N PRO A 103 -5.92 -7.49 -10.06
CA PRO A 103 -4.97 -7.46 -8.96
C PRO A 103 -5.49 -8.18 -7.71
N ILE A 104 -4.56 -8.71 -6.92
CA ILE A 104 -4.85 -9.15 -5.56
C ILE A 104 -4.86 -7.90 -4.69
N TRP A 105 -6.01 -7.61 -4.07
CA TRP A 105 -6.17 -6.45 -3.18
C TRP A 105 -6.16 -6.91 -1.72
N ILE A 106 -5.20 -6.40 -0.96
CA ILE A 106 -4.97 -6.76 0.44
C ILE A 106 -5.17 -5.52 1.31
N ASN A 107 -5.85 -5.68 2.43
CA ASN A 107 -5.79 -4.72 3.54
C ASN A 107 -4.93 -5.31 4.64
N LEU A 108 -3.81 -4.67 4.93
CA LEU A 108 -2.92 -5.01 6.04
C LEU A 108 -3.37 -4.22 7.27
N GLU A 109 -3.81 -4.93 8.29
CA GLU A 109 -4.25 -4.34 9.55
C GLU A 109 -3.13 -4.29 10.59
N TYR A 110 -3.39 -3.57 11.68
CA TYR A 110 -2.53 -3.60 12.86
C TYR A 110 -2.55 -4.98 13.52
N LEU A 111 -1.46 -5.31 14.20
CA LEU A 111 -1.44 -6.49 15.05
C LEU A 111 -2.52 -6.37 16.13
N SER A 112 -3.31 -7.42 16.29
CA SER A 112 -4.33 -7.53 17.31
C SER A 112 -4.20 -8.86 18.04
N ALA A 113 -4.46 -8.86 19.35
CA ALA A 113 -4.50 -10.06 20.19
C ALA A 113 -5.94 -10.52 20.48
N GLU A 114 -6.91 -9.99 19.74
CA GLU A 114 -8.33 -10.36 19.91
C GLU A 114 -8.64 -11.71 19.26
N ASP A 115 -9.38 -12.57 19.94
CA ASP A 115 -9.64 -13.96 19.52
C ASP A 115 -10.33 -14.09 18.15
N TRP A 116 -11.11 -13.08 17.72
CA TRP A 116 -11.80 -13.09 16.44
C TRP A 116 -10.87 -12.91 15.23
N VAL A 117 -9.69 -12.35 15.44
CA VAL A 117 -8.73 -12.01 14.37
C VAL A 117 -8.28 -13.25 13.60
N GLU A 118 -7.98 -14.36 14.30
CA GLU A 118 -7.59 -15.62 13.65
C GLU A 118 -8.66 -16.11 12.67
N GLY A 119 -9.93 -15.96 13.04
CA GLY A 119 -11.07 -16.35 12.21
C GLY A 119 -11.30 -15.44 10.98
N CYS A 120 -10.71 -14.24 10.97
CA CYS A 120 -10.88 -13.25 9.91
C CYS A 120 -9.65 -13.11 9.01
N HIS A 121 -8.49 -13.62 9.44
CA HIS A 121 -7.24 -13.53 8.69
C HIS A 121 -7.35 -14.23 7.32
N SER A 122 -6.92 -13.54 6.28
CA SER A 122 -6.96 -13.98 4.87
C SER A 122 -8.35 -14.21 4.29
N LEU A 123 -9.43 -13.83 4.97
CA LEU A 123 -10.76 -13.96 4.40
C LEU A 123 -11.03 -12.88 3.35
N PRO A 124 -11.74 -13.24 2.26
CA PRO A 124 -12.20 -12.28 1.27
C PRO A 124 -13.37 -11.46 1.82
N SER A 125 -13.33 -10.16 1.59
CA SER A 125 -14.43 -9.23 1.80
C SER A 125 -14.85 -8.65 0.45
N PRO A 126 -16.04 -8.98 -0.06
CA PRO A 126 -16.54 -8.41 -1.31
C PRO A 126 -16.68 -6.90 -1.20
N HIS A 127 -16.24 -6.18 -2.23
CA HIS A 127 -16.44 -4.74 -2.28
C HIS A 127 -17.95 -4.43 -2.46
N PRO A 128 -18.51 -3.42 -1.75
CA PRO A 128 -19.96 -3.17 -1.76
C PRO A 128 -20.57 -2.87 -3.13
N SER A 129 -19.80 -2.26 -4.04
CA SER A 129 -20.28 -1.80 -5.35
C SER A 129 -19.46 -2.24 -6.54
N LEU A 130 -18.28 -2.82 -6.34
CA LEU A 130 -17.37 -3.25 -7.39
C LEU A 130 -17.20 -4.77 -7.37
N ASN A 131 -17.03 -5.38 -8.53
CA ASN A 131 -16.80 -6.83 -8.64
C ASN A 131 -15.33 -7.17 -8.36
N VAL A 132 -14.93 -7.00 -7.10
CA VAL A 132 -13.59 -7.29 -6.57
C VAL A 132 -13.68 -7.68 -5.10
N ASN A 133 -12.78 -8.56 -4.66
CA ASN A 133 -12.60 -8.92 -3.27
C ASN A 133 -11.35 -8.24 -2.70
N LYS A 134 -11.45 -7.84 -1.44
CA LYS A 134 -10.34 -7.41 -0.61
C LYS A 134 -10.06 -8.48 0.43
N TYR A 135 -8.79 -8.81 0.66
CA TYR A 135 -8.38 -9.82 1.63
C TYR A 135 -7.76 -9.13 2.84
N TYR A 136 -8.20 -9.49 4.04
CA TYR A 136 -7.72 -8.89 5.27
C TYR A 136 -6.59 -9.70 5.88
N PHE A 137 -5.48 -9.02 6.19
CA PHE A 137 -4.31 -9.57 6.87
C PHE A 137 -4.10 -8.83 8.20
N PHE A 138 -4.07 -9.59 9.30
CA PHE A 138 -3.85 -9.12 10.66
C PHE A 138 -2.52 -9.58 11.19
#